data_173f6ba766ea1072a2d3ad3704602b31
#
_entry.id   173f6ba766ea1072a2d3ad3704602b31
#
_cell.length_a   1.000
_cell.length_b   1.000
_cell.length_c   1.000
_cell.angle_alpha   90.00
_cell.angle_beta   90.00
_cell.angle_gamma   90.00
#
_symmetry.space_group_name_H-M   'P 1'
#
loop_
_entity.id
_entity.type
_entity.pdbx_description
1 polymer ?
#
loop_
_entity_poly.entity_id
_entity_poly.type
_entity_poly.pdbx_seq_one_letter_code
_entity_poly.pdbx_strand_id
1 'polypeptide(L)'
;MRSLLAVLLTLSPGAVLAQETPPAPEAPAAEETPAAQEAAADVDVDERVTSTEGKVSSIEEQLAEIKSALSPLTKLKFSGYVQARYQYETTREDNTGGFSRFTVRRSRLKATYTGDIAQFMLQLDASPTAVSLRDAEATLFIPGTKQDQALTLGQLKWPFGYESVQSSGDREFPERTRVVRAFLPDERDRGLRYSGKFGVFRVSGGVFDGNGITNPGSIGVDNDKEKDVLGRAGFDLKWISGGISGWFGHTIAKGPTDTNRRAYERSRLGADVQLYLDFLPVGATAIKGEYIRGTTFLYNGVEKFGRPASGWYGLVVQNLGISNAVAVRFDHFDPANGTPTLADANDPTKPAGTNATDTIGLTAIHYFGEHLKLSATYEHPMTAVVAEAKDPHDDLFTLQMQARF
;
A
#
# COMPACT_ATOMS: atom_id res chain seq x y z
N MET A 1 -28.63 -25.23 -25.23
CA MET A 1 -27.89 -25.81 -26.38
C MET A 1 -26.41 -25.57 -26.17
N ARG A 2 -25.66 -26.67 -26.05
CA ARG A 2 -24.20 -26.90 -26.28
C ARG A 2 -23.23 -26.03 -25.47
N SER A 3 -22.70 -26.52 -24.39
CA SER A 3 -21.46 -27.32 -24.22
C SER A 3 -20.22 -26.45 -24.32
N LEU A 4 -19.63 -26.11 -23.19
CA LEU A 4 -18.26 -25.63 -23.06
C LEU A 4 -17.41 -26.72 -22.38
N LEU A 5 -16.38 -27.09 -23.10
CA LEU A 5 -15.41 -28.11 -22.88
C LEU A 5 -14.48 -27.75 -21.72
N ALA A 6 -14.39 -28.62 -20.72
CA ALA A 6 -13.37 -28.54 -19.69
C ALA A 6 -12.13 -29.32 -20.19
N VAL A 7 -10.98 -28.65 -20.23
CA VAL A 7 -9.67 -29.29 -20.42
C VAL A 7 -9.01 -29.45 -19.06
N LEU A 8 -9.09 -30.67 -18.52
CA LEU A 8 -8.26 -31.13 -17.41
C LEU A 8 -6.96 -31.72 -17.99
N LEU A 9 -5.84 -31.11 -17.70
CA LEU A 9 -4.53 -31.72 -17.89
C LEU A 9 -4.22 -32.62 -16.68
N THR A 10 -4.34 -33.93 -16.86
CA THR A 10 -3.84 -34.93 -15.92
C THR A 10 -2.40 -35.29 -16.30
N LEU A 11 -1.45 -34.96 -15.45
CA LEU A 11 -0.09 -35.49 -15.49
C LEU A 11 -0.09 -36.87 -14.79
N SER A 12 0.05 -37.96 -15.57
CA SER A 12 0.32 -39.27 -15.05
C SER A 12 1.83 -39.52 -14.93
N PRO A 13 2.32 -40.14 -13.85
CA PRO A 13 3.72 -40.54 -13.76
C PRO A 13 3.90 -41.85 -14.58
N GLY A 14 4.86 -41.83 -15.52
CA GLY A 14 5.24 -42.95 -16.35
C GLY A 14 5.90 -44.06 -15.52
N ALA A 15 5.36 -45.26 -15.63
CA ALA A 15 5.98 -46.47 -15.13
C ALA A 15 7.18 -46.86 -16.03
N VAL A 16 8.34 -47.01 -15.42
CA VAL A 16 9.53 -47.60 -16.05
C VAL A 16 9.39 -49.11 -16.01
N LEU A 17 9.20 -49.74 -17.16
CA LEU A 17 9.29 -51.16 -17.32
C LEU A 17 10.75 -51.60 -17.24
N ALA A 18 11.08 -52.45 -16.29
CA ALA A 18 12.36 -53.15 -16.21
C ALA A 18 12.45 -54.20 -17.32
N GLN A 19 13.47 -54.10 -18.17
CA GLN A 19 13.85 -55.17 -19.10
C GLN A 19 14.72 -56.20 -18.38
N GLU A 20 14.27 -57.45 -18.35
CA GLU A 20 15.07 -58.58 -17.92
C GLU A 20 16.11 -58.92 -18.99
N THR A 21 17.38 -58.97 -18.58
CA THR A 21 18.48 -59.52 -19.39
C THR A 21 18.66 -61.02 -19.09
N PRO A 22 18.90 -61.85 -20.11
CA PRO A 22 19.13 -63.27 -19.90
C PRO A 22 20.52 -63.56 -19.29
N PRO A 23 20.70 -64.67 -18.57
CA PRO A 23 21.93 -64.97 -17.87
C PRO A 23 23.05 -65.43 -18.84
N ALA A 24 24.25 -64.89 -18.58
CA ALA A 24 25.50 -65.26 -19.22
C ALA A 24 26.07 -66.59 -18.61
N PRO A 25 26.80 -67.42 -19.36
CA PRO A 25 27.30 -68.70 -18.89
C PRO A 25 28.43 -68.57 -17.87
N GLU A 26 28.43 -69.45 -16.87
CA GLU A 26 29.42 -69.57 -15.83
C GLU A 26 30.82 -69.91 -16.40
N ALA A 27 31.83 -69.19 -16.02
CA ALA A 27 33.24 -69.46 -16.14
C ALA A 27 33.77 -70.09 -14.80
N PRO A 28 34.73 -71.02 -14.80
CA PRO A 28 35.13 -71.73 -13.61
C PRO A 28 35.88 -70.84 -12.62
N ALA A 29 35.56 -71.04 -11.34
CA ALA A 29 36.13 -70.37 -10.21
C ALA A 29 37.63 -70.62 -10.03
N ALA A 30 38.45 -69.58 -10.00
CA ALA A 30 39.79 -69.61 -9.39
C ALA A 30 39.63 -69.37 -7.90
N GLU A 31 40.06 -70.31 -7.07
CA GLU A 31 40.16 -70.11 -5.60
C GLU A 31 41.19 -69.02 -5.27
N GLU A 32 40.72 -67.83 -4.99
CA GLU A 32 41.55 -66.75 -4.41
C GLU A 32 41.57 -66.94 -2.88
N THR A 33 42.78 -66.85 -2.29
CA THR A 33 43.04 -66.99 -0.86
C THR A 33 42.31 -65.84 -0.09
N PRO A 34 41.71 -66.11 1.10
CA PRO A 34 40.89 -65.13 1.80
C PRO A 34 41.62 -63.79 2.16
N ALA A 35 42.93 -63.87 2.37
CA ALA A 35 43.76 -62.66 2.73
C ALA A 35 43.95 -61.70 1.56
N ALA A 36 43.89 -62.17 0.29
CA ALA A 36 44.04 -61.29 -0.88
C ALA A 36 42.71 -60.56 -1.22
N GLN A 37 41.59 -61.20 -0.91
CA GLN A 37 40.27 -60.62 -1.10
C GLN A 37 39.95 -59.52 -0.07
N GLU A 38 40.41 -59.73 1.20
CA GLU A 38 40.22 -58.72 2.27
C GLU A 38 41.07 -57.48 2.03
N ALA A 39 42.35 -57.62 1.58
CA ALA A 39 43.21 -56.50 1.22
C ALA A 39 42.75 -55.74 -0.06
N ALA A 40 42.23 -56.43 -1.04
CA ALA A 40 41.68 -55.80 -2.26
C ALA A 40 40.37 -55.09 -1.98
N ALA A 41 39.52 -55.61 -1.07
CA ALA A 41 38.28 -54.94 -0.65
C ALA A 41 38.54 -53.70 0.19
N ASP A 42 39.57 -53.72 1.09
CA ASP A 42 39.95 -52.56 1.90
C ASP A 42 40.54 -51.40 1.03
N VAL A 43 41.38 -51.74 0.02
CA VAL A 43 41.91 -50.76 -0.92
C VAL A 43 40.78 -50.12 -1.78
N ASP A 44 39.79 -50.90 -2.22
CA ASP A 44 38.65 -50.36 -2.96
C ASP A 44 37.74 -49.46 -2.09
N VAL A 45 37.58 -49.81 -0.81
CA VAL A 45 36.81 -48.98 0.13
C VAL A 45 37.52 -47.65 0.42
N ASP A 46 38.83 -47.63 0.66
CA ASP A 46 39.62 -46.43 0.92
C ASP A 46 39.66 -45.53 -0.31
N GLU A 47 39.78 -46.07 -1.53
CA GLU A 47 39.73 -45.28 -2.77
C GLU A 47 38.35 -44.68 -2.99
N ARG A 48 37.28 -45.40 -2.68
CA ARG A 48 35.90 -44.91 -2.74
C ARG A 48 35.62 -43.86 -1.68
N VAL A 49 36.15 -44.02 -0.49
CA VAL A 49 36.04 -43.01 0.59
C VAL A 49 36.75 -41.71 0.18
N THR A 50 38.00 -41.82 -0.27
CA THR A 50 38.77 -40.63 -0.74
C THR A 50 38.09 -39.94 -1.93
N SER A 51 37.57 -40.72 -2.90
CA SER A 51 36.80 -40.18 -4.02
C SER A 51 35.51 -39.48 -3.56
N THR A 52 34.84 -40.05 -2.54
CA THR A 52 33.60 -39.49 -1.98
C THR A 52 33.89 -38.20 -1.20
N GLU A 53 34.95 -38.17 -0.38
CA GLU A 53 35.44 -37.00 0.32
C GLU A 53 35.81 -35.86 -0.64
N GLY A 54 36.49 -36.18 -1.73
CA GLY A 54 36.79 -35.20 -2.80
C GLY A 54 35.55 -34.64 -3.47
N LYS A 55 34.52 -35.48 -3.71
CA LYS A 55 33.21 -35.01 -4.23
C LYS A 55 32.47 -34.14 -3.22
N VAL A 56 32.47 -34.51 -1.94
CA VAL A 56 31.84 -33.73 -0.87
C VAL A 56 32.50 -32.36 -0.75
N SER A 57 33.83 -32.31 -0.74
CA SER A 57 34.58 -31.04 -0.72
C SER A 57 34.27 -30.14 -1.94
N SER A 58 34.21 -30.72 -3.13
CA SER A 58 33.81 -30.00 -4.34
C SER A 58 32.38 -29.49 -4.28
N ILE A 59 31.45 -30.26 -3.74
CA ILE A 59 30.04 -29.84 -3.55
C ILE A 59 29.97 -28.72 -2.50
N GLU A 60 30.74 -28.78 -1.42
CA GLU A 60 30.83 -27.74 -0.41
C GLU A 60 31.36 -26.43 -0.98
N GLU A 61 32.40 -26.48 -1.80
CA GLU A 61 32.94 -25.31 -2.51
C GLU A 61 31.92 -24.69 -3.46
N GLN A 62 31.28 -25.52 -4.29
CA GLN A 62 30.20 -25.07 -5.18
C GLN A 62 29.03 -24.46 -4.43
N LEU A 63 28.64 -25.07 -3.29
CA LEU A 63 27.59 -24.56 -2.43
C LEU A 63 27.97 -23.21 -1.81
N ALA A 64 29.23 -23.03 -1.39
CA ALA A 64 29.74 -21.78 -0.86
C ALA A 64 29.76 -20.69 -1.93
N GLU A 65 30.17 -21.03 -3.16
CA GLU A 65 30.15 -20.13 -4.31
C GLU A 65 28.73 -19.71 -4.69
N ILE A 66 27.79 -20.67 -4.76
CA ILE A 66 26.37 -20.42 -5.01
C ILE A 66 25.76 -19.53 -3.89
N LYS A 67 26.06 -19.83 -2.62
CA LYS A 67 25.61 -19.00 -1.50
C LYS A 67 26.17 -17.58 -1.58
N SER A 68 27.42 -17.43 -1.96
CA SER A 68 28.05 -16.12 -2.15
C SER A 68 27.38 -15.35 -3.31
N ALA A 69 27.16 -16.00 -4.45
CA ALA A 69 26.49 -15.42 -5.61
C ALA A 69 25.02 -15.05 -5.34
N LEU A 70 24.33 -15.84 -4.53
CA LEU A 70 22.93 -15.58 -4.13
C LEU A 70 22.81 -14.58 -2.98
N SER A 71 23.87 -14.28 -2.24
CA SER A 71 23.85 -13.38 -1.09
C SER A 71 23.25 -12.01 -1.39
N PRO A 72 23.51 -11.34 -2.52
CA PRO A 72 22.81 -10.09 -2.87
C PRO A 72 21.31 -10.26 -3.07
N LEU A 73 20.86 -11.42 -3.58
CA LEU A 73 19.45 -11.69 -3.81
C LEU A 73 18.67 -11.90 -2.53
N THR A 74 19.30 -12.35 -1.44
CA THR A 74 18.66 -12.48 -0.13
C THR A 74 18.29 -11.11 0.48
N LYS A 75 18.96 -10.05 0.05
CA LYS A 75 18.68 -8.66 0.43
C LYS A 75 17.56 -8.03 -0.41
N LEU A 76 17.13 -8.69 -1.50
CA LEU A 76 16.07 -8.24 -2.39
C LEU A 76 14.75 -8.92 -2.02
N LYS A 77 13.78 -8.12 -1.61
CA LYS A 77 12.44 -8.57 -1.25
C LYS A 77 11.41 -8.07 -2.27
N PHE A 78 10.64 -9.00 -2.81
CA PHE A 78 9.44 -8.69 -3.58
C PHE A 78 8.20 -8.81 -2.70
N SER A 79 7.26 -7.92 -2.90
CA SER A 79 5.94 -7.97 -2.27
C SER A 79 4.94 -7.26 -3.15
N GLY A 80 3.68 -7.61 -3.02
CA GLY A 80 2.67 -6.98 -3.83
C GLY A 80 1.26 -7.37 -3.42
N TYR A 81 0.29 -6.78 -4.12
CA TYR A 81 -1.11 -7.16 -3.99
C TYR A 81 -1.92 -6.71 -5.20
N VAL A 82 -2.99 -7.44 -5.45
CA VAL A 82 -4.03 -7.10 -6.42
C VAL A 82 -5.33 -6.86 -5.68
N GLN A 83 -6.03 -5.78 -6.03
CA GLN A 83 -7.37 -5.45 -5.53
C GLN A 83 -8.34 -5.40 -6.70
N ALA A 84 -9.22 -6.39 -6.78
CA ALA A 84 -10.35 -6.44 -7.68
C ALA A 84 -11.63 -6.17 -6.90
N ARG A 85 -12.57 -5.43 -7.49
CA ARG A 85 -13.81 -5.08 -6.81
C ARG A 85 -15.01 -5.00 -7.74
N TYR A 86 -16.17 -5.30 -7.18
CA TYR A 86 -17.46 -4.92 -7.71
C TYR A 86 -17.97 -3.70 -6.94
N GLN A 87 -18.52 -2.74 -7.63
CA GLN A 87 -19.14 -1.55 -7.04
C GLN A 87 -20.52 -1.33 -7.62
N TYR A 88 -21.42 -0.97 -6.74
CA TYR A 88 -22.77 -0.52 -7.08
C TYR A 88 -23.01 0.80 -6.37
N GLU A 89 -23.35 1.84 -7.13
CA GLU A 89 -23.78 3.15 -6.63
C GLU A 89 -25.24 3.35 -7.01
N THR A 90 -26.05 3.78 -6.08
CA THR A 90 -27.45 4.09 -6.35
C THR A 90 -27.59 5.28 -7.28
N THR A 91 -28.60 5.27 -8.12
CA THR A 91 -28.92 6.41 -8.99
C THR A 91 -29.59 7.50 -8.18
N ARG A 92 -29.13 8.74 -8.34
CA ARG A 92 -29.72 9.92 -7.69
C ARG A 92 -31.15 10.17 -8.15
N GLU A 93 -31.94 10.90 -7.36
CA GLU A 93 -33.33 11.23 -7.70
C GLU A 93 -33.47 11.99 -9.06
N ASP A 94 -32.44 12.73 -9.46
CA ASP A 94 -32.39 13.44 -10.74
C ASP A 94 -31.99 12.56 -11.95
N ASN A 95 -31.94 11.23 -11.76
CA ASN A 95 -31.43 10.23 -12.70
C ASN A 95 -29.97 10.45 -13.14
N THR A 96 -29.20 11.22 -12.40
CA THR A 96 -27.75 11.36 -12.61
C THR A 96 -26.97 10.41 -11.72
N GLY A 97 -25.77 10.05 -12.13
CA GLY A 97 -24.93 9.10 -11.40
C GLY A 97 -25.45 7.67 -11.47
N GLY A 98 -25.06 6.89 -10.49
CA GLY A 98 -25.36 5.46 -10.43
C GLY A 98 -24.51 4.64 -11.40
N PHE A 99 -23.94 3.56 -10.91
CA PHE A 99 -23.20 2.61 -11.74
C PHE A 99 -23.15 1.22 -11.10
N SER A 100 -22.95 0.24 -11.95
CA SER A 100 -22.66 -1.14 -11.55
C SER A 100 -21.48 -1.63 -12.36
N ARG A 101 -20.34 -1.95 -11.70
CA ARG A 101 -19.12 -2.28 -12.44
C ARG A 101 -18.15 -3.17 -11.68
N PHE A 102 -17.44 -4.01 -12.41
CA PHE A 102 -16.22 -4.67 -11.94
C PHE A 102 -14.99 -3.86 -12.35
N THR A 103 -14.02 -3.74 -11.45
CA THR A 103 -12.77 -3.04 -11.73
C THR A 103 -11.59 -3.71 -11.02
N VAL A 104 -10.41 -3.65 -11.63
CA VAL A 104 -9.14 -3.84 -10.93
C VAL A 104 -8.71 -2.48 -10.42
N ARG A 105 -8.77 -2.29 -9.11
CA ARG A 105 -8.52 -0.97 -8.50
C ARG A 105 -7.04 -0.68 -8.36
N ARG A 106 -6.26 -1.70 -8.01
CA ARG A 106 -4.80 -1.61 -7.82
C ARG A 106 -4.18 -2.97 -8.12
N SER A 107 -3.04 -2.93 -8.78
CA SER A 107 -2.16 -4.08 -8.92
C SER A 107 -0.74 -3.60 -8.65
N ARG A 108 -0.25 -3.81 -7.41
CA ARG A 108 1.02 -3.25 -6.96
C ARG A 108 2.09 -4.30 -6.83
N LEU A 109 3.24 -3.97 -7.37
CA LEU A 109 4.48 -4.72 -7.21
C LEU A 109 5.52 -3.81 -6.57
N LYS A 110 6.13 -4.26 -5.49
CA LYS A 110 7.18 -3.56 -4.77
C LYS A 110 8.43 -4.43 -4.69
N ALA A 111 9.55 -3.89 -5.12
CA ALA A 111 10.88 -4.45 -4.94
C ALA A 111 11.63 -3.58 -3.92
N THR A 112 12.25 -4.21 -2.92
CA THR A 112 13.02 -3.53 -1.89
C THR A 112 14.36 -4.25 -1.72
N TYR A 113 15.47 -3.55 -1.94
CA TYR A 113 16.80 -4.01 -1.59
C TYR A 113 17.23 -3.32 -0.29
N THR A 114 17.61 -4.09 0.73
CA THR A 114 18.07 -3.55 2.01
C THR A 114 19.49 -4.01 2.29
N GLY A 115 20.42 -3.05 2.25
CA GLY A 115 21.80 -3.22 2.70
C GLY A 115 22.02 -2.69 4.12
N ASP A 116 23.26 -2.70 4.56
CA ASP A 116 23.62 -2.28 5.92
C ASP A 116 23.51 -0.77 6.13
N ILE A 117 23.88 0.00 5.09
CA ILE A 117 23.91 1.47 5.12
C ILE A 117 22.87 2.11 4.21
N ALA A 118 22.26 1.36 3.29
CA ALA A 118 21.33 1.91 2.31
C ALA A 118 20.19 0.94 1.99
N GLN A 119 19.05 1.50 1.61
CA GLN A 119 17.89 0.77 1.08
C GLN A 119 17.43 1.43 -0.22
N PHE A 120 17.05 0.63 -1.18
CA PHE A 120 16.40 1.08 -2.40
C PHE A 120 15.03 0.44 -2.51
N MET A 121 14.03 1.23 -2.83
CA MET A 121 12.67 0.74 -3.01
C MET A 121 12.10 1.26 -4.33
N LEU A 122 11.46 0.35 -5.07
CA LEU A 122 10.68 0.66 -6.26
C LEU A 122 9.29 0.06 -6.10
N GLN A 123 8.24 0.85 -6.34
CA GLN A 123 6.85 0.37 -6.35
C GLN A 123 6.14 0.84 -7.61
N LEU A 124 5.59 -0.12 -8.33
CA LEU A 124 4.74 0.09 -9.50
C LEU A 124 3.26 -0.18 -9.12
N ASP A 125 2.35 0.51 -9.78
CA ASP A 125 0.91 0.27 -9.72
C ASP A 125 0.38 0.12 -11.15
N ALA A 126 -0.01 -1.09 -11.52
CA ALA A 126 -0.63 -1.39 -12.80
C ALA A 126 -2.15 -1.33 -12.64
N SER A 127 -2.76 -0.31 -13.19
CA SER A 127 -4.21 -0.19 -13.33
C SER A 127 -4.63 -0.56 -14.76
N PRO A 128 -5.92 -0.80 -15.04
CA PRO A 128 -6.37 -1.11 -16.39
C PRO A 128 -6.03 -0.03 -17.44
N THR A 129 -5.79 1.19 -17.01
CA THR A 129 -5.53 2.34 -17.88
C THR A 129 -4.06 2.71 -18.02
N ALA A 130 -3.22 2.38 -17.05
CA ALA A 130 -1.81 2.76 -17.07
C ALA A 130 -0.98 1.98 -16.04
N VAL A 131 0.32 1.86 -16.32
CA VAL A 131 1.33 1.49 -15.32
C VAL A 131 1.99 2.76 -14.82
N SER A 132 1.98 2.97 -13.52
CA SER A 132 2.54 4.17 -12.89
C SER A 132 3.59 3.83 -11.85
N LEU A 133 4.66 4.64 -11.82
CA LEU A 133 5.65 4.60 -10.76
C LEU A 133 5.04 5.28 -9.51
N ARG A 134 4.90 4.52 -8.43
CA ARG A 134 4.35 5.05 -7.18
C ARG A 134 5.44 5.51 -6.23
N ASP A 135 6.39 4.65 -5.94
CA ASP A 135 7.51 4.95 -5.07
C ASP A 135 8.83 4.62 -5.79
N ALA A 136 9.82 5.49 -5.67
CA ALA A 136 11.20 5.29 -6.11
C ALA A 136 12.09 5.98 -5.08
N GLU A 137 12.57 5.21 -4.10
CA GLU A 137 13.23 5.73 -2.91
C GLU A 137 14.67 5.22 -2.81
N ALA A 138 15.60 6.14 -2.56
CA ALA A 138 16.94 5.83 -2.11
C ALA A 138 17.10 6.31 -0.66
N THR A 139 17.33 5.39 0.25
CA THR A 139 17.43 5.67 1.69
C THR A 139 18.84 5.41 2.16
N LEU A 140 19.42 6.35 2.88
CA LEU A 140 20.70 6.25 3.58
C LEU A 140 20.40 6.14 5.08
N PHE A 141 20.83 5.05 5.71
CA PHE A 141 20.77 4.89 7.15
C PHE A 141 21.91 5.65 7.82
N ILE A 142 21.60 6.41 8.87
CA ILE A 142 22.62 7.17 9.59
C ILE A 142 23.47 6.20 10.42
N PRO A 143 24.80 6.18 10.22
CA PRO A 143 25.68 5.26 10.95
C PRO A 143 25.55 5.40 12.47
N GLY A 144 25.62 4.29 13.18
CA GLY A 144 25.53 4.25 14.64
C GLY A 144 24.10 4.25 15.21
N THR A 145 23.08 4.42 14.38
CA THR A 145 21.68 4.51 14.81
C THR A 145 20.92 3.19 14.70
N LYS A 146 21.56 2.09 14.32
CA LYS A 146 20.92 0.78 14.09
C LYS A 146 19.76 0.85 13.11
N GLN A 147 19.86 1.72 12.09
CA GLN A 147 18.83 2.02 11.09
C GLN A 147 17.57 2.72 11.65
N ASP A 148 17.60 3.17 12.91
CA ASP A 148 16.51 3.95 13.49
C ASP A 148 16.41 5.39 12.91
N GLN A 149 17.47 5.86 12.24
CA GLN A 149 17.47 7.17 11.59
C GLN A 149 17.93 7.05 10.14
N ALA A 150 17.24 7.76 9.25
CA ALA A 150 17.49 7.67 7.83
C ALA A 150 17.17 8.98 7.09
N LEU A 151 17.90 9.19 6.00
CA LEU A 151 17.59 10.18 4.97
C LEU A 151 17.10 9.45 3.71
N THR A 152 15.96 9.83 3.18
CA THR A 152 15.38 9.23 1.98
C THR A 152 15.19 10.31 0.92
N LEU A 153 15.73 10.06 -0.27
CA LEU A 153 15.56 10.91 -1.45
C LEU A 153 14.79 10.15 -2.52
N GLY A 154 13.93 10.84 -3.26
CA GLY A 154 13.22 10.27 -4.39
C GLY A 154 11.74 10.61 -4.41
N GLN A 155 10.95 9.74 -5.04
CA GLN A 155 9.49 9.82 -5.04
C GLN A 155 8.96 8.95 -3.90
N LEU A 156 8.35 9.59 -2.91
CA LEU A 156 8.00 8.95 -1.64
C LEU A 156 6.72 9.53 -1.04
N LYS A 157 6.15 8.83 -0.07
CA LYS A 157 4.97 9.32 0.66
C LYS A 157 5.29 10.56 1.50
N TRP A 158 4.33 11.50 1.52
CA TRP A 158 4.37 12.63 2.43
C TRP A 158 4.34 12.17 3.89
N PRO A 159 5.20 12.71 4.75
CA PRO A 159 5.16 12.44 6.18
C PRO A 159 4.07 13.29 6.86
N PHE A 160 2.80 13.00 6.57
CA PHE A 160 1.66 13.74 7.10
C PHE A 160 0.52 12.78 7.46
N GLY A 161 -0.02 12.93 8.68
CA GLY A 161 -1.16 12.18 9.18
C GLY A 161 -0.91 10.70 9.38
N TYR A 162 -1.97 9.97 9.65
CA TYR A 162 -1.98 8.52 9.84
C TYR A 162 -2.46 7.79 8.57
N GLU A 163 -3.67 8.10 8.08
CA GLU A 163 -4.29 7.35 7.00
C GLU A 163 -3.55 7.52 5.65
N SER A 164 -2.91 8.69 5.43
CA SER A 164 -2.14 8.94 4.20
C SER A 164 -0.91 8.05 4.10
N VAL A 165 -0.23 7.81 5.23
CA VAL A 165 0.98 6.96 5.30
C VAL A 165 0.65 5.48 5.30
N GLN A 166 -0.57 5.09 5.72
CA GLN A 166 -1.01 3.70 5.74
C GLN A 166 -1.03 3.09 4.34
N SER A 167 -0.59 1.84 4.23
CA SER A 167 -0.68 1.10 2.97
C SER A 167 -2.14 0.86 2.58
N SER A 168 -2.48 1.01 1.30
CA SER A 168 -3.83 0.67 0.83
C SER A 168 -4.15 -0.82 0.91
N GLY A 169 -3.14 -1.69 1.08
CA GLY A 169 -3.34 -3.11 1.36
C GLY A 169 -3.78 -3.41 2.79
N ASP A 170 -3.49 -2.50 3.72
CA ASP A 170 -3.71 -2.72 5.15
C ASP A 170 -4.92 -1.96 5.70
N ARG A 171 -5.56 -1.12 4.88
CA ARG A 171 -6.75 -0.38 5.29
C ARG A 171 -7.98 -1.28 5.44
N GLU A 172 -8.83 -0.92 6.35
CA GLU A 172 -10.12 -1.58 6.59
C GLU A 172 -11.12 -1.23 5.49
N PHE A 173 -11.20 0.04 5.10
CA PHE A 173 -12.04 0.52 4.02
C PHE A 173 -11.33 0.51 2.67
N PRO A 174 -12.03 0.24 1.56
CA PRO A 174 -11.45 0.24 0.22
C PRO A 174 -10.78 1.57 -0.16
N GLU A 175 -11.40 2.68 0.23
CA GLU A 175 -10.86 4.02 -0.02
C GLU A 175 -10.63 4.79 1.29
N ARG A 176 -9.76 5.81 1.20
CA ARG A 176 -9.52 6.76 2.29
C ARG A 176 -10.73 7.65 2.53
N THR A 177 -10.76 8.23 3.71
CA THR A 177 -11.72 9.25 4.09
C THR A 177 -11.71 10.45 3.15
N ARG A 178 -12.83 11.15 3.06
CA ARG A 178 -12.95 12.35 2.20
C ARG A 178 -11.93 13.41 2.60
N VAL A 179 -11.75 13.63 3.89
CA VAL A 179 -10.79 14.62 4.40
C VAL A 179 -9.37 14.32 3.93
N VAL A 180 -8.91 13.09 4.03
CA VAL A 180 -7.55 12.72 3.59
C VAL A 180 -7.43 12.79 2.07
N ARG A 181 -8.45 12.39 1.30
CA ARG A 181 -8.45 12.51 -0.16
C ARG A 181 -8.45 13.97 -0.63
N ALA A 182 -9.15 14.85 0.09
CA ALA A 182 -9.23 16.26 -0.27
C ALA A 182 -7.93 17.02 0.00
N PHE A 183 -7.30 16.75 1.16
CA PHE A 183 -6.05 17.43 1.52
C PHE A 183 -4.82 16.76 0.90
N LEU A 184 -4.82 15.45 0.71
CA LEU A 184 -3.66 14.64 0.33
C LEU A 184 -3.98 13.71 -0.86
N PRO A 185 -4.43 14.24 -2.02
CA PRO A 185 -4.98 13.44 -3.11
C PRO A 185 -3.96 12.45 -3.68
N ASP A 186 -2.70 12.82 -3.77
CA ASP A 186 -1.64 12.01 -4.38
C ASP A 186 -0.87 11.17 -3.37
N GLU A 187 -0.85 11.58 -2.11
CA GLU A 187 -0.13 10.94 -0.99
C GLU A 187 1.40 10.90 -1.15
N ARG A 188 1.92 11.29 -2.30
CA ARG A 188 3.33 11.16 -2.69
C ARG A 188 3.82 12.36 -3.44
N ASP A 189 5.12 12.57 -3.32
CA ASP A 189 5.82 13.61 -4.06
C ASP A 189 7.32 13.28 -4.17
N ARG A 190 8.04 14.11 -4.86
CA ARG A 190 9.49 14.06 -4.94
C ARG A 190 10.09 14.97 -3.89
N GLY A 191 11.13 14.50 -3.22
CA GLY A 191 11.73 15.27 -2.15
C GLY A 191 12.77 14.51 -1.34
N LEU A 192 13.24 15.17 -0.32
CA LEU A 192 14.16 14.64 0.69
C LEU A 192 13.43 14.58 2.03
N ARG A 193 13.44 13.40 2.66
CA ARG A 193 12.82 13.14 3.97
C ARG A 193 13.84 12.60 4.96
N TYR A 194 13.91 13.19 6.12
CA TYR A 194 14.48 12.59 7.31
C TYR A 194 13.41 11.79 8.06
N SER A 195 13.79 10.65 8.61
CA SER A 195 12.95 9.83 9.49
C SER A 195 13.79 9.36 10.67
N GLY A 196 13.26 9.50 11.89
CA GLY A 196 13.95 9.13 13.12
C GLY A 196 13.02 8.46 14.13
N LYS A 197 13.57 7.43 14.80
CA LYS A 197 12.94 6.72 15.91
C LYS A 197 13.78 6.93 17.16
N PHE A 198 13.19 7.50 18.20
CA PHE A 198 13.82 7.84 19.46
C PHE A 198 13.03 7.21 20.61
N GLY A 199 13.32 5.95 20.91
CA GLY A 199 12.51 5.19 21.84
C GLY A 199 11.05 5.07 21.37
N VAL A 200 10.12 5.65 22.11
CA VAL A 200 8.69 5.69 21.76
C VAL A 200 8.34 6.78 20.76
N PHE A 201 9.21 7.77 20.57
CA PHE A 201 8.95 8.87 19.67
C PHE A 201 9.33 8.57 18.22
N ARG A 202 8.55 9.09 17.29
CA ARG A 202 8.74 9.01 15.85
C ARG A 202 8.70 10.41 15.26
N VAL A 203 9.73 10.77 14.52
CA VAL A 203 9.80 12.07 13.84
C VAL A 203 10.09 11.82 12.36
N SER A 204 9.36 12.48 11.51
CA SER A 204 9.63 12.47 10.07
C SER A 204 9.34 13.84 9.50
N GLY A 205 10.24 14.37 8.69
CA GLY A 205 10.06 15.67 8.06
C GLY A 205 10.98 15.85 6.87
N GLY A 206 10.62 16.74 5.97
CA GLY A 206 11.39 16.92 4.76
C GLY A 206 10.93 18.06 3.88
N VAL A 207 11.61 18.18 2.75
CA VAL A 207 11.39 19.21 1.73
C VAL A 207 10.97 18.51 0.46
N PHE A 208 9.88 18.99 -0.16
CA PHE A 208 9.22 18.36 -1.31
C PHE A 208 8.89 19.39 -2.38
N ASP A 209 8.65 18.92 -3.61
CA ASP A 209 8.20 19.77 -4.71
C ASP A 209 6.80 20.38 -4.49
N GLY A 210 5.96 19.72 -3.68
CA GLY A 210 4.63 20.22 -3.32
C GLY A 210 3.53 19.92 -4.32
N ASN A 211 3.85 19.46 -5.52
CA ASN A 211 2.92 19.29 -6.63
C ASN A 211 2.24 17.92 -6.72
N GLY A 212 2.72 16.93 -5.95
CA GLY A 212 2.26 15.55 -6.05
C GLY A 212 2.75 14.86 -7.33
N ILE A 213 2.32 13.63 -7.53
CA ILE A 213 2.78 12.79 -8.66
C ILE A 213 1.76 12.62 -9.79
N THR A 214 0.48 12.98 -9.56
CA THR A 214 -0.60 12.77 -10.54
C THR A 214 -1.06 14.06 -11.23
N ASN A 215 -0.57 15.22 -10.81
CA ASN A 215 -0.87 16.48 -11.47
C ASN A 215 -0.25 16.48 -12.88
N PRO A 216 -1.07 16.56 -13.96
CA PRO A 216 -0.56 16.50 -15.34
C PRO A 216 0.46 17.59 -15.67
N GLY A 217 0.43 18.73 -14.97
CA GLY A 217 1.37 19.84 -15.17
C GLY A 217 2.72 19.65 -14.48
N SER A 218 2.86 18.63 -13.63
CA SER A 218 4.05 18.39 -12.81
C SER A 218 4.65 16.99 -12.96
N ILE A 219 4.20 16.21 -13.93
CA ILE A 219 4.80 14.89 -14.19
C ILE A 219 6.27 15.07 -14.59
N GLY A 220 7.16 14.70 -13.66
CA GLY A 220 8.62 14.73 -13.87
C GLY A 220 9.28 16.09 -13.76
N VAL A 221 8.54 17.20 -13.64
CA VAL A 221 9.10 18.54 -13.55
C VAL A 221 8.35 19.34 -12.49
N ASP A 222 9.09 19.96 -11.58
CA ASP A 222 8.55 21.00 -10.71
C ASP A 222 8.20 22.24 -11.55
N ASN A 223 7.00 22.75 -11.38
CA ASN A 223 6.48 23.84 -12.18
C ASN A 223 6.74 25.23 -11.54
N ASP A 224 7.33 25.26 -10.35
CA ASP A 224 7.76 26.48 -9.65
C ASP A 224 9.15 26.27 -9.01
N LYS A 225 9.64 27.29 -8.33
CA LYS A 225 10.92 27.23 -7.61
C LYS A 225 10.74 27.03 -6.11
N GLU A 226 9.50 27.10 -5.65
CA GLU A 226 9.17 26.98 -4.25
C GLU A 226 9.16 25.51 -3.83
N LYS A 227 9.51 25.28 -2.58
CA LYS A 227 9.50 23.95 -1.98
C LYS A 227 8.61 23.93 -0.76
N ASP A 228 7.89 22.84 -0.61
CA ASP A 228 7.03 22.62 0.53
C ASP A 228 7.80 21.91 1.64
N VAL A 229 7.58 22.34 2.87
CA VAL A 229 8.12 21.70 4.07
C VAL A 229 7.00 20.94 4.77
N LEU A 230 7.20 19.66 4.97
CA LEU A 230 6.25 18.78 5.63
C LEU A 230 6.92 18.04 6.77
N GLY A 231 6.13 17.77 7.82
CA GLY A 231 6.63 16.93 8.91
C GLY A 231 5.53 16.36 9.78
N ARG A 232 5.87 15.27 10.48
CA ARG A 232 5.07 14.63 11.51
C ARG A 232 5.94 14.27 12.69
N ALA A 233 5.50 14.62 13.88
CA ALA A 233 6.05 14.14 15.14
C ALA A 233 4.97 13.35 15.87
N GLY A 234 5.33 12.20 16.39
CA GLY A 234 4.38 11.29 17.05
C GLY A 234 5.03 10.39 18.05
N PHE A 235 4.21 9.60 18.68
CA PHE A 235 4.61 8.58 19.65
C PHE A 235 3.92 7.25 19.32
N ASP A 236 4.54 6.17 19.79
CA ASP A 236 4.07 4.80 19.55
C ASP A 236 4.31 3.99 20.82
N LEU A 237 3.23 3.79 21.57
CA LEU A 237 3.18 2.95 22.75
C LEU A 237 2.38 1.68 22.43
N LYS A 238 2.46 0.69 23.31
CA LYS A 238 1.83 -0.63 23.07
C LYS A 238 0.33 -0.56 22.75
N TRP A 239 -0.40 0.34 23.38
CA TRP A 239 -1.87 0.43 23.31
C TRP A 239 -2.38 1.76 22.75
N ILE A 240 -1.51 2.75 22.61
CA ILE A 240 -1.85 4.06 22.05
C ILE A 240 -0.71 4.56 21.18
N SER A 241 -1.04 5.07 20.01
CA SER A 241 -0.13 5.84 19.16
C SER A 241 -0.82 7.10 18.67
N GLY A 242 -0.04 8.08 18.23
CA GLY A 242 -0.59 9.31 17.71
C GLY A 242 0.47 10.29 17.27
N GLY A 243 0.05 11.40 16.70
CA GLY A 243 0.97 12.43 16.26
C GLY A 243 0.32 13.69 15.79
N ILE A 244 1.17 14.68 15.56
CA ILE A 244 0.82 15.96 14.93
C ILE A 244 1.60 16.12 13.64
N SER A 245 1.01 16.77 12.67
CA SER A 245 1.58 16.96 11.34
C SER A 245 1.42 18.39 10.87
N GLY A 246 2.41 18.89 10.16
CA GLY A 246 2.39 20.22 9.56
C GLY A 246 2.83 20.17 8.11
N TRP A 247 2.26 21.06 7.30
CA TRP A 247 2.63 21.29 5.91
C TRP A 247 2.57 22.79 5.65
N PHE A 248 3.66 23.34 5.15
CA PHE A 248 3.80 24.73 4.77
C PHE A 248 4.49 24.81 3.41
N GLY A 249 3.91 25.56 2.49
CA GLY A 249 4.44 25.70 1.15
C GLY A 249 3.56 26.53 0.24
N HIS A 250 3.73 26.31 -1.05
CA HIS A 250 3.04 27.07 -2.08
C HIS A 250 2.48 26.14 -3.15
N THR A 251 1.52 26.62 -3.90
CA THR A 251 1.03 25.96 -5.10
C THR A 251 0.75 26.98 -6.18
N ILE A 252 1.06 26.62 -7.42
CA ILE A 252 0.69 27.46 -8.57
C ILE A 252 -0.68 27.04 -9.07
N ALA A 253 -1.61 27.97 -9.03
CA ALA A 253 -2.90 27.78 -9.67
C ALA A 253 -2.81 28.20 -11.14
N LYS A 254 -2.99 27.25 -12.06
CA LYS A 254 -3.24 27.54 -13.48
C LYS A 254 -4.73 27.44 -13.74
N GLY A 255 -5.36 28.55 -14.16
CA GLY A 255 -6.62 28.45 -14.88
C GLY A 255 -6.40 27.88 -16.28
N PRO A 256 -7.41 27.30 -16.94
CA PRO A 256 -7.27 26.79 -18.32
C PRO A 256 -6.82 27.84 -19.33
N THR A 257 -6.98 29.10 -19.03
CA THR A 257 -6.66 30.26 -19.91
C THR A 257 -5.66 31.24 -19.28
N ASP A 258 -5.14 30.94 -18.08
CA ASP A 258 -4.33 31.90 -17.32
C ASP A 258 -2.85 31.81 -17.71
N THR A 259 -2.33 32.91 -18.28
CA THR A 259 -0.91 33.10 -18.55
C THR A 259 -0.15 33.59 -17.30
N ASN A 260 -0.85 34.06 -16.28
CA ASN A 260 -0.28 34.56 -15.04
C ASN A 260 -0.16 33.44 -14.01
N ARG A 261 1.05 33.05 -13.72
CA ARG A 261 1.36 32.11 -12.62
C ARG A 261 1.25 32.87 -11.30
N ARG A 262 0.21 32.63 -10.51
CA ARG A 262 0.14 33.10 -9.13
C ARG A 262 0.47 31.95 -8.19
N ALA A 263 1.46 32.19 -7.32
CA ALA A 263 1.71 31.31 -6.19
C ALA A 263 0.73 31.63 -5.05
N TYR A 264 0.13 30.61 -4.48
CA TYR A 264 -0.75 30.70 -3.32
C TYR A 264 -0.12 29.96 -2.16
N GLU A 265 -0.14 30.55 -0.99
CA GLU A 265 0.29 29.88 0.23
C GLU A 265 -0.60 28.67 0.53
N ARG A 266 0.04 27.60 0.93
CA ARG A 266 -0.59 26.37 1.36
C ARG A 266 -0.12 26.01 2.75
N SER A 267 -1.05 25.89 3.68
CA SER A 267 -0.77 25.44 5.04
C SER A 267 -1.76 24.34 5.42
N ARG A 268 -1.28 23.34 6.12
CA ARG A 268 -2.10 22.24 6.68
C ARG A 268 -1.56 21.85 8.03
N LEU A 269 -2.46 21.61 8.96
CA LEU A 269 -2.17 21.06 10.29
C LEU A 269 -3.03 19.84 10.49
N GLY A 270 -2.47 18.78 11.05
CA GLY A 270 -3.17 17.53 11.33
C GLY A 270 -2.80 16.99 12.70
N ALA A 271 -3.73 16.26 13.29
CA ALA A 271 -3.51 15.48 14.50
C ALA A 271 -4.21 14.13 14.35
N ASP A 272 -3.56 13.08 14.80
CA ASP A 272 -4.07 11.70 14.73
C ASP A 272 -3.85 10.93 16.03
N VAL A 273 -4.76 9.99 16.32
CA VAL A 273 -4.66 9.09 17.46
C VAL A 273 -5.19 7.71 17.10
N GLN A 274 -4.53 6.67 17.61
CA GLN A 274 -4.96 5.28 17.49
C GLN A 274 -4.88 4.60 18.85
N LEU A 275 -5.95 3.93 19.25
CA LEU A 275 -6.03 3.12 20.46
C LEU A 275 -6.19 1.65 20.05
N TYR A 276 -5.44 0.77 20.71
CA TYR A 276 -5.49 -0.68 20.49
C TYR A 276 -5.82 -1.35 21.82
N LEU A 277 -7.02 -1.90 21.92
CA LEU A 277 -7.59 -2.44 23.14
C LEU A 277 -7.81 -3.95 22.95
N ASP A 278 -7.27 -4.75 23.84
CA ASP A 278 -7.37 -6.21 23.81
C ASP A 278 -7.93 -6.73 25.13
N PHE A 279 -9.18 -6.34 25.41
CA PHE A 279 -9.87 -6.76 26.63
C PHE A 279 -11.20 -7.49 26.36
N LEU A 280 -11.67 -7.49 25.11
CA LEU A 280 -12.88 -8.19 24.74
C LEU A 280 -12.58 -9.64 24.36
N PRO A 281 -13.36 -10.63 24.85
CA PRO A 281 -13.11 -12.04 24.54
C PRO A 281 -13.33 -12.40 23.06
N VAL A 282 -14.03 -11.56 22.32
CA VAL A 282 -14.31 -11.75 20.89
C VAL A 282 -13.14 -11.34 19.99
N GLY A 283 -12.19 -10.57 20.51
CA GLY A 283 -11.01 -10.09 19.78
C GLY A 283 -10.67 -8.63 20.08
N ALA A 284 -9.52 -8.18 19.59
CA ALA A 284 -9.03 -6.83 19.82
C ALA A 284 -9.86 -5.77 19.10
N THR A 285 -10.00 -4.60 19.75
CA THR A 285 -10.65 -3.40 19.22
C THR A 285 -9.62 -2.34 18.89
N ALA A 286 -9.73 -1.72 17.72
CA ALA A 286 -8.95 -0.52 17.38
C ALA A 286 -9.88 0.68 17.19
N ILE A 287 -9.52 1.81 17.81
CA ILE A 287 -10.21 3.09 17.63
C ILE A 287 -9.20 4.05 17.03
N LYS A 288 -9.53 4.64 15.88
CA LYS A 288 -8.63 5.51 15.12
C LYS A 288 -9.34 6.80 14.78
N GLY A 289 -8.62 7.90 14.81
CA GLY A 289 -9.15 9.20 14.43
C GLY A 289 -8.06 10.13 13.93
N GLU A 290 -8.44 11.02 13.03
CA GLU A 290 -7.57 12.05 12.49
C GLU A 290 -8.37 13.31 12.20
N TYR A 291 -7.80 14.47 12.49
CA TYR A 291 -8.32 15.80 12.16
C TYR A 291 -7.31 16.52 11.29
N ILE A 292 -7.79 17.16 10.22
CA ILE A 292 -6.96 17.96 9.33
C ILE A 292 -7.66 19.32 9.11
N ARG A 293 -6.89 20.39 9.22
CA ARG A 293 -7.31 21.75 8.87
C ARG A 293 -6.24 22.39 7.99
N GLY A 294 -6.68 23.18 7.01
CA GLY A 294 -5.74 23.91 6.15
C GLY A 294 -6.42 24.57 4.97
N THR A 295 -5.62 24.93 3.99
CA THR A 295 -6.11 25.50 2.73
C THR A 295 -6.41 24.41 1.71
N THR A 296 -7.58 24.50 1.08
CA THR A 296 -7.94 23.75 -0.12
C THR A 296 -8.16 24.72 -1.28
N PHE A 297 -7.96 24.21 -2.49
CA PHE A 297 -8.18 25.00 -3.71
C PHE A 297 -9.43 24.48 -4.41
N LEU A 298 -10.48 25.31 -4.41
CA LEU A 298 -11.66 25.06 -5.20
C LEU A 298 -11.51 25.79 -6.54
N TYR A 299 -11.67 25.06 -7.63
CA TYR A 299 -11.68 25.62 -8.96
C TYR A 299 -13.13 25.89 -9.36
N ASN A 300 -13.46 27.16 -9.57
CA ASN A 300 -14.79 27.59 -10.02
C ASN A 300 -14.81 28.06 -11.48
N GLY A 301 -13.87 27.61 -12.29
CA GLY A 301 -13.77 27.97 -13.71
C GLY A 301 -13.00 29.27 -14.00
N VAL A 302 -12.87 30.17 -13.06
CA VAL A 302 -12.26 31.49 -13.28
C VAL A 302 -11.08 31.77 -12.35
N GLU A 303 -11.15 31.40 -11.07
CA GLU A 303 -10.06 31.62 -10.11
C GLU A 303 -9.94 30.44 -9.14
N LYS A 304 -8.68 30.11 -8.79
CA LYS A 304 -8.39 29.21 -7.68
C LYS A 304 -8.18 30.04 -6.43
N PHE A 305 -9.05 29.88 -5.46
CA PHE A 305 -8.89 30.50 -4.16
C PHE A 305 -8.42 29.46 -3.16
N GLY A 306 -7.39 29.81 -2.39
CA GLY A 306 -7.09 29.09 -1.16
C GLY A 306 -8.21 29.38 -0.15
N ARG A 307 -9.03 28.39 0.17
CA ARG A 307 -10.06 28.48 1.20
C ARG A 307 -9.66 27.68 2.42
N PRO A 308 -9.92 28.20 3.63
CA PRO A 308 -9.79 27.37 4.81
C PRO A 308 -10.81 26.24 4.74
N ALA A 309 -10.33 25.03 4.96
CA ALA A 309 -11.12 23.82 5.00
C ALA A 309 -10.72 23.00 6.21
N SER A 310 -11.60 22.14 6.68
CA SER A 310 -11.31 21.20 7.76
C SER A 310 -12.09 19.90 7.60
N GLY A 311 -11.64 18.90 8.29
CA GLY A 311 -12.37 17.64 8.37
C GLY A 311 -11.73 16.69 9.35
N TRP A 312 -12.46 15.66 9.69
CA TRP A 312 -12.04 14.63 10.64
C TRP A 312 -12.73 13.32 10.34
N TYR A 313 -12.16 12.26 10.84
CA TYR A 313 -12.84 10.98 10.87
C TYR A 313 -12.62 10.25 12.19
N GLY A 314 -13.56 9.38 12.52
CA GLY A 314 -13.46 8.37 13.54
C GLY A 314 -13.72 6.99 12.93
N LEU A 315 -12.92 6.03 13.29
CA LEU A 315 -12.99 4.64 12.82
C LEU A 315 -12.88 3.70 14.02
N VAL A 316 -13.84 2.81 14.16
CA VAL A 316 -13.81 1.71 15.14
C VAL A 316 -13.72 0.40 14.37
N VAL A 317 -12.77 -0.42 14.73
CA VAL A 317 -12.57 -1.77 14.15
C VAL A 317 -12.67 -2.77 15.27
N GLN A 318 -13.54 -3.75 15.13
CA GLN A 318 -13.69 -4.88 16.05
C GLN A 318 -13.29 -6.15 15.34
N ASN A 319 -12.24 -6.81 15.82
CA ASN A 319 -11.90 -8.15 15.38
C ASN A 319 -12.85 -9.18 15.99
N LEU A 320 -13.26 -10.15 15.21
CA LEU A 320 -14.12 -11.26 15.59
C LEU A 320 -13.34 -12.56 15.37
N GLY A 321 -12.59 -12.96 16.40
CA GLY A 321 -11.58 -14.00 16.29
C GLY A 321 -10.39 -13.56 15.42
N ILE A 322 -9.75 -14.52 14.76
CA ILE A 322 -8.53 -14.29 13.98
C ILE A 322 -8.78 -13.99 12.49
N SER A 323 -9.97 -14.33 11.99
CA SER A 323 -10.25 -14.30 10.55
C SER A 323 -11.30 -13.27 10.15
N ASN A 324 -12.00 -12.65 11.09
CA ASN A 324 -13.06 -11.71 10.76
C ASN A 324 -12.85 -10.38 11.46
N ALA A 325 -13.33 -9.31 10.84
CA ALA A 325 -13.44 -8.00 11.47
C ALA A 325 -14.65 -7.26 10.92
N VAL A 326 -15.22 -6.39 11.76
CA VAL A 326 -16.19 -5.40 11.34
C VAL A 326 -15.65 -4.03 11.68
N ALA A 327 -15.96 -3.03 10.86
CA ALA A 327 -15.55 -1.67 11.16
C ALA A 327 -16.64 -0.67 10.78
N VAL A 328 -16.76 0.37 11.61
CA VAL A 328 -17.63 1.52 11.39
C VAL A 328 -16.77 2.76 11.28
N ARG A 329 -17.02 3.56 10.26
CA ARG A 329 -16.33 4.84 10.04
C ARG A 329 -17.35 5.95 9.88
N PHE A 330 -17.08 7.06 10.54
CA PHE A 330 -17.72 8.33 10.26
C PHE A 330 -16.65 9.32 9.81
N ASP A 331 -16.87 10.02 8.70
CA ASP A 331 -15.98 11.08 8.26
C ASP A 331 -16.77 12.34 7.91
N HIS A 332 -16.21 13.48 8.30
CA HIS A 332 -16.72 14.84 8.05
C HIS A 332 -15.68 15.62 7.26
N PHE A 333 -16.11 16.25 6.19
CA PHE A 333 -15.26 17.16 5.43
C PHE A 333 -16.02 18.43 5.06
N ASP A 334 -15.50 19.59 5.50
CA ASP A 334 -16.01 20.92 5.15
C ASP A 334 -14.98 21.65 4.28
N PRO A 335 -15.22 21.79 2.97
CA PRO A 335 -14.30 22.44 2.04
C PRO A 335 -14.23 23.96 2.18
N ALA A 336 -15.11 24.58 2.95
CA ALA A 336 -15.22 26.02 3.08
C ALA A 336 -15.23 26.49 4.54
N ASN A 337 -15.02 25.58 5.50
CA ASN A 337 -14.99 25.83 6.93
C ASN A 337 -16.20 26.65 7.44
N GLY A 338 -17.41 26.23 7.06
CA GLY A 338 -18.68 26.87 7.41
C GLY A 338 -19.00 28.14 6.63
N THR A 339 -18.10 28.60 5.79
CA THR A 339 -18.41 29.77 4.94
C THR A 339 -19.42 29.35 3.87
N PRO A 340 -20.59 30.02 3.77
CA PRO A 340 -21.53 29.73 2.71
C PRO A 340 -20.86 29.85 1.35
N THR A 341 -20.95 28.81 0.53
CA THR A 341 -20.61 28.94 -0.89
C THR A 341 -21.60 29.92 -1.51
N LEU A 342 -21.11 30.82 -2.34
CA LEU A 342 -21.98 31.76 -3.05
C LEU A 342 -23.15 31.01 -3.64
N ALA A 343 -24.36 31.53 -3.41
CA ALA A 343 -25.55 31.06 -4.10
C ALA A 343 -25.22 30.84 -5.58
N ASP A 344 -25.81 29.84 -6.19
CA ASP A 344 -25.67 29.61 -7.62
C ASP A 344 -25.80 30.96 -8.32
N ALA A 345 -24.75 31.37 -9.03
CA ALA A 345 -24.76 32.68 -9.71
C ALA A 345 -25.95 32.86 -10.65
N ASN A 346 -26.62 31.76 -10.99
CA ASN A 346 -27.79 31.70 -11.84
C ASN A 346 -29.12 31.70 -11.05
N ASP A 347 -29.11 31.50 -9.74
CA ASP A 347 -30.31 31.49 -8.91
C ASP A 347 -30.03 32.11 -7.52
N PRO A 348 -30.16 33.46 -7.41
CA PRO A 348 -29.93 34.18 -6.17
C PRO A 348 -30.96 33.86 -5.08
N THR A 349 -32.02 33.11 -5.38
CA THR A 349 -33.05 32.71 -4.40
C THR A 349 -32.69 31.41 -3.66
N LYS A 350 -31.69 30.67 -4.15
CA LYS A 350 -31.18 29.49 -3.43
C LYS A 350 -30.31 29.95 -2.28
N PRO A 351 -30.65 29.58 -1.06
CA PRO A 351 -29.80 29.94 0.09
C PRO A 351 -28.41 29.34 -0.06
N ALA A 352 -27.40 30.12 0.32
CA ALA A 352 -26.02 29.67 0.34
C ALA A 352 -25.86 28.54 1.38
N GLY A 353 -25.35 27.39 0.99
CA GLY A 353 -25.09 26.28 1.87
C GLY A 353 -23.62 25.98 2.05
N THR A 354 -23.33 25.26 3.08
CA THR A 354 -22.01 24.66 3.23
C THR A 354 -21.95 23.41 2.36
N ASN A 355 -20.90 23.22 1.58
CA ASN A 355 -20.66 21.96 0.86
C ASN A 355 -20.02 20.89 1.76
N ALA A 356 -20.32 20.96 3.07
CA ALA A 356 -19.85 19.95 4.01
C ALA A 356 -20.48 18.59 3.67
N THR A 357 -19.69 17.56 3.77
CA THR A 357 -20.14 16.19 3.53
C THR A 357 -19.78 15.33 4.71
N ASP A 358 -20.80 14.72 5.29
CA ASP A 358 -20.65 13.63 6.24
C ASP A 358 -20.76 12.30 5.51
N THR A 359 -20.04 11.29 5.94
CA THR A 359 -20.16 9.94 5.39
C THR A 359 -20.11 8.94 6.52
N ILE A 360 -21.12 8.08 6.59
CA ILE A 360 -21.09 6.90 7.44
C ILE A 360 -20.73 5.69 6.58
N GLY A 361 -19.79 4.87 7.07
CA GLY A 361 -19.37 3.65 6.40
C GLY A 361 -19.40 2.46 7.34
N LEU A 362 -19.80 1.32 6.81
CA LEU A 362 -19.78 0.03 7.49
C LEU A 362 -19.03 -0.96 6.60
N THR A 363 -18.10 -1.73 7.17
CA THR A 363 -17.40 -2.79 6.43
C THR A 363 -17.33 -4.06 7.26
N ALA A 364 -17.52 -5.19 6.58
CA ALA A 364 -17.22 -6.53 7.08
C ALA A 364 -16.04 -7.09 6.30
N ILE A 365 -15.10 -7.70 7.00
CA ILE A 365 -13.85 -8.22 6.45
C ILE A 365 -13.69 -9.67 6.84
N HIS A 366 -13.30 -10.51 5.88
CA HIS A 366 -12.88 -11.88 6.12
C HIS A 366 -11.48 -12.12 5.56
N TYR A 367 -10.60 -12.72 6.35
CA TYR A 367 -9.24 -13.10 5.98
C TYR A 367 -9.16 -14.61 5.76
N PHE A 368 -8.85 -15.02 4.55
CA PHE A 368 -8.51 -16.41 4.22
C PHE A 368 -6.99 -16.58 4.36
N GLY A 369 -6.54 -16.78 5.60
CA GLY A 369 -5.12 -16.80 5.93
C GLY A 369 -4.44 -15.44 5.72
N GLU A 370 -3.15 -15.47 5.37
CA GLU A 370 -2.33 -14.26 5.25
C GLU A 370 -2.41 -13.60 3.86
N HIS A 371 -2.87 -14.33 2.86
CA HIS A 371 -2.73 -13.93 1.46
C HIS A 371 -4.02 -13.38 0.82
N LEU A 372 -5.18 -13.70 1.35
CA LEU A 372 -6.45 -13.30 0.74
C LEU A 372 -7.36 -12.59 1.76
N LYS A 373 -7.88 -11.43 1.38
CA LYS A 373 -8.85 -10.63 2.13
C LYS A 373 -10.06 -10.34 1.25
N LEU A 374 -11.25 -10.63 1.77
CA LEU A 374 -12.52 -10.22 1.20
C LEU A 374 -13.15 -9.15 2.10
N SER A 375 -13.66 -8.07 1.53
CA SER A 375 -14.39 -7.04 2.27
C SER A 375 -15.67 -6.63 1.55
N ALA A 376 -16.73 -6.50 2.31
CA ALA A 376 -18.01 -5.94 1.88
C ALA A 376 -18.24 -4.62 2.62
N THR A 377 -18.36 -3.54 1.89
CA THR A 377 -18.42 -2.17 2.43
C THR A 377 -19.64 -1.45 1.89
N TYR A 378 -20.36 -0.78 2.78
CA TYR A 378 -21.42 0.16 2.47
C TYR A 378 -21.01 1.56 2.95
N GLU A 379 -21.17 2.56 2.12
CA GLU A 379 -20.90 3.98 2.42
C GLU A 379 -22.13 4.80 2.05
N HIS A 380 -22.59 5.61 2.99
CA HIS A 380 -23.71 6.53 2.85
C HIS A 380 -23.21 7.98 3.00
N PRO A 381 -22.97 8.70 1.90
CA PRO A 381 -22.61 10.10 1.95
C PRO A 381 -23.83 10.97 2.22
N MET A 382 -23.74 11.84 3.21
CA MET A 382 -24.74 12.85 3.57
C MET A 382 -24.16 14.22 3.24
N THR A 383 -24.56 14.82 2.13
CA THR A 383 -24.10 16.17 1.81
C THR A 383 -25.05 17.18 2.41
N ALA A 384 -24.52 18.12 3.19
CA ALA A 384 -25.30 19.25 3.69
C ALA A 384 -25.60 20.22 2.52
N VAL A 385 -26.55 19.85 1.66
CA VAL A 385 -27.05 20.75 0.63
C VAL A 385 -28.20 21.57 1.19
N VAL A 386 -28.18 22.82 0.86
CA VAL A 386 -29.03 23.88 1.32
C VAL A 386 -30.49 23.64 1.09
N ALA A 387 -31.27 23.95 2.12
CA ALA A 387 -32.68 24.30 2.23
C ALA A 387 -33.77 23.36 1.67
N GLU A 388 -33.51 22.55 0.68
CA GLU A 388 -34.45 21.55 0.14
C GLU A 388 -33.81 20.18 -0.09
N ALA A 389 -32.65 19.99 0.48
CA ALA A 389 -31.86 18.83 0.15
C ALA A 389 -32.45 17.57 0.77
N LYS A 390 -33.06 16.83 -0.07
CA LYS A 390 -33.15 15.40 0.06
C LYS A 390 -31.75 14.81 -0.08
N ASP A 391 -31.47 13.78 0.70
CA ASP A 391 -30.32 12.93 0.53
C ASP A 391 -30.14 12.62 -0.98
N PRO A 392 -28.98 12.88 -1.60
CA PRO A 392 -28.77 12.63 -3.01
C PRO A 392 -28.88 11.16 -3.42
N HIS A 393 -29.08 10.23 -2.44
CA HIS A 393 -29.14 8.79 -2.68
C HIS A 393 -27.93 8.26 -3.46
N ASP A 394 -26.72 8.74 -3.14
CA ASP A 394 -25.47 8.30 -3.76
C ASP A 394 -24.74 7.23 -2.91
N ASP A 395 -25.50 6.30 -2.37
CA ASP A 395 -24.99 5.17 -1.60
C ASP A 395 -24.08 4.30 -2.43
N LEU A 396 -22.95 3.93 -1.83
CA LEU A 396 -21.95 3.09 -2.47
C LEU A 396 -21.78 1.77 -1.76
N PHE A 397 -22.09 0.69 -2.46
CA PHE A 397 -21.72 -0.66 -2.05
C PHE A 397 -20.45 -1.09 -2.79
N THR A 398 -19.49 -1.65 -2.06
CA THR A 398 -18.23 -2.18 -2.61
C THR A 398 -17.95 -3.56 -2.05
N LEU A 399 -17.87 -4.56 -2.92
CA LEU A 399 -17.32 -5.87 -2.61
C LEU A 399 -15.90 -5.93 -3.18
N GLN A 400 -14.88 -6.08 -2.35
CA GLN A 400 -13.49 -6.08 -2.76
C GLN A 400 -12.77 -7.36 -2.32
N MET A 401 -12.07 -7.97 -3.24
CA MET A 401 -11.14 -9.06 -3.00
C MET A 401 -9.71 -8.54 -3.18
N GLN A 402 -8.84 -8.86 -2.22
CA GLN A 402 -7.43 -8.53 -2.26
C GLN A 402 -6.61 -9.80 -2.06
N ALA A 403 -5.75 -10.10 -3.03
CA ALA A 403 -4.69 -11.10 -2.90
C ALA A 403 -3.35 -10.40 -2.71
N ARG A 404 -2.50 -10.93 -1.78
CA ARG A 404 -1.15 -10.38 -1.50
C ARG A 404 -0.10 -11.49 -1.38
N PHE A 405 1.13 -11.16 -1.67
CA PHE A 405 2.30 -12.04 -1.56
C PHE A 405 3.51 -11.28 -1.00
#